data_cbe21df8ddeefecbb6af4f59584ebd31
#
_entry.id   cbe21df8ddeefecbb6af4f59584ebd31
#
_cell.length_a   1.000
_cell.length_b   1.000
_cell.length_c   1.000
_cell.angle_alpha   90.00
_cell.angle_beta   90.00
_cell.angle_gamma   90.00
#
_symmetry.space_group_name_H-M   'P 1'
#
loop_
_entity.id
_entity.type
_entity.pdbx_description
1 polymer ?
#
loop_
_entity_poly.entity_id
_entity_poly.type
_entity_poly.pdbx_seq_one_letter_code
_entity_poly.pdbx_strand_id
1 'polypeptide(L)'
;MKRNILYTLLLIGSGTLLFSCGETPKLDELLERKSKLRTELNELQGEINKLEKTVDISSIPLVTLGKLEEKEFVHKISVQGNVETDQDAIINAELGGLVSTIHVNEGDRVEKGQSLVSIDASMINASIKELQTQLDYANYLLKKQEELKSRNIGSEFDYEGALNQVNSLKSKLNTLELQRSKATILAPFSGVIDQIFAKQGQMASPQGPVLRVVNTSDITISADLSEKHMKNIHVGTVVSVSFPNFRDTVIGIKISSVAKYIDPTNRTFRVTATIKNNKILVPNMLAELEITDIREEKALIIPSVSILKDYNNQDYIFSAVKSEKNGYSLKKVFVNEIEKYDGASMITLKEKLPVGTNVVVKGVKGITEADIVRTK
;
A
#
# COMPACT_ATOMS: atom_id res chain seq x y z
N MET A 1 -56.06 -8.50 9.74
CA MET A 1 -57.30 -9.28 9.69
C MET A 1 -57.24 -10.35 10.78
N LYS A 2 -58.11 -10.16 11.76
CA LYS A 2 -58.83 -11.14 12.60
C LYS A 2 -58.00 -12.13 13.40
N ARG A 3 -57.83 -12.00 14.79
CA ARG A 3 -58.86 -12.19 15.86
C ARG A 3 -59.18 -13.68 16.04
N ASN A 4 -59.14 -14.33 17.21
CA ASN A 4 -59.74 -14.13 18.53
C ASN A 4 -59.16 -15.19 19.48
N ILE A 5 -58.86 -14.91 20.75
CA ILE A 5 -59.74 -14.86 21.96
C ILE A 5 -60.36 -16.22 22.34
N LEU A 6 -60.05 -16.74 23.57
CA LEU A 6 -61.01 -16.98 24.68
C LEU A 6 -60.28 -17.82 25.74
N TYR A 7 -59.99 -17.35 26.92
CA TYR A 7 -60.77 -17.32 28.19
C TYR A 7 -61.38 -18.66 28.61
N THR A 8 -61.06 -19.08 29.80
CA THR A 8 -61.85 -19.39 31.01
C THR A 8 -61.15 -20.54 31.79
N LEU A 9 -61.14 -20.74 33.03
CA LEU A 9 -61.69 -20.21 34.29
C LEU A 9 -61.06 -20.96 35.46
N LEU A 10 -60.61 -20.29 36.42
CA LEU A 10 -60.63 -20.46 37.84
C LEU A 10 -61.29 -21.74 38.39
N LEU A 11 -60.61 -22.48 39.27
CA LEU A 11 -61.26 -23.05 40.46
C LEU A 11 -60.26 -23.29 41.60
N ILE A 12 -60.66 -22.76 42.70
CA ILE A 12 -60.05 -22.75 44.02
C ILE A 12 -60.10 -24.14 44.62
N GLY A 13 -58.98 -24.56 45.25
CA GLY A 13 -58.96 -25.74 46.07
C GLY A 13 -57.86 -25.65 47.13
N SER A 14 -58.23 -25.18 48.30
CA SER A 14 -57.45 -25.18 49.53
C SER A 14 -57.12 -26.65 49.96
N GLY A 15 -55.84 -26.89 50.22
CA GLY A 15 -55.43 -28.21 50.72
C GLY A 15 -54.07 -28.19 51.37
N THR A 16 -54.01 -27.83 52.64
CA THR A 16 -53.12 -28.29 53.71
C THR A 16 -51.67 -28.62 53.38
N LEU A 17 -50.78 -27.72 53.81
CA LEU A 17 -49.36 -27.95 54.08
C LEU A 17 -49.21 -29.10 55.07
N LEU A 18 -48.77 -30.27 54.60
CA LEU A 18 -48.10 -31.28 55.45
C LEU A 18 -46.59 -31.11 55.27
N PHE A 19 -45.91 -30.51 56.23
CA PHE A 19 -44.49 -30.61 56.44
C PHE A 19 -44.16 -32.11 56.68
N SER A 20 -43.66 -32.83 55.66
CA SER A 20 -42.96 -34.07 55.84
C SER A 20 -41.53 -33.76 56.25
N CYS A 21 -41.26 -33.95 57.52
CA CYS A 21 -39.93 -33.97 58.10
C CYS A 21 -39.21 -35.20 57.47
N GLY A 22 -38.36 -34.94 56.44
CA GLY A 22 -37.49 -35.98 55.87
C GLY A 22 -36.42 -36.32 56.90
N GLU A 23 -36.49 -37.54 57.42
CA GLU A 23 -35.41 -38.08 58.23
C GLU A 23 -34.10 -38.04 57.47
N THR A 24 -33.06 -37.43 58.08
CA THR A 24 -31.71 -37.50 57.59
C THR A 24 -31.26 -38.92 57.51
N PRO A 25 -30.87 -39.50 56.37
CA PRO A 25 -30.41 -40.86 56.27
C PRO A 25 -29.27 -41.10 57.24
N LYS A 26 -29.43 -42.19 58.09
CA LYS A 26 -28.39 -42.55 59.04
C LYS A 26 -27.10 -42.87 58.32
N LEU A 27 -25.96 -42.55 58.91
CA LEU A 27 -24.61 -42.74 58.32
C LEU A 27 -24.44 -44.16 57.74
N ASP A 28 -25.05 -45.20 58.39
CA ASP A 28 -24.99 -46.57 57.95
C ASP A 28 -25.71 -46.80 56.61
N GLU A 29 -26.85 -46.16 56.36
CA GLU A 29 -27.58 -46.20 55.08
C GLU A 29 -26.78 -45.51 53.94
N LEU A 30 -26.12 -44.43 54.24
CA LEU A 30 -25.24 -43.76 53.28
C LEU A 30 -23.98 -44.54 52.96
N LEU A 31 -23.43 -45.26 53.94
CA LEU A 31 -22.31 -46.20 53.77
C LEU A 31 -22.70 -47.41 52.93
N GLU A 32 -23.89 -47.96 53.15
CA GLU A 32 -24.41 -49.06 52.38
C GLU A 32 -24.69 -48.64 50.93
N ARG A 33 -25.27 -47.47 50.71
CA ARG A 33 -25.50 -46.87 49.37
C ARG A 33 -24.20 -46.58 48.64
N LYS A 34 -23.18 -46.07 49.33
CA LYS A 34 -21.83 -45.85 48.79
C LYS A 34 -21.17 -47.17 48.38
N SER A 35 -21.34 -48.27 49.19
CA SER A 35 -20.79 -49.59 48.83
C SER A 35 -21.47 -50.17 47.59
N LYS A 36 -22.80 -50.06 47.47
CA LYS A 36 -23.57 -50.49 46.29
C LYS A 36 -23.17 -49.75 45.05
N LEU A 37 -23.10 -48.43 45.12
CA LEU A 37 -22.63 -47.57 44.00
C LEU A 37 -21.20 -47.89 43.56
N ARG A 38 -20.32 -48.25 44.50
CA ARG A 38 -18.95 -48.67 44.23
C ARG A 38 -18.84 -49.97 43.49
N THR A 39 -19.76 -50.95 43.88
CA THR A 39 -19.85 -52.22 43.18
C THR A 39 -20.39 -52.05 41.75
N GLU A 40 -21.47 -51.30 41.63
CA GLU A 40 -22.07 -50.95 40.33
C GLU A 40 -21.09 -50.23 39.41
N LEU A 41 -20.27 -49.30 39.96
CA LEU A 41 -19.22 -48.58 39.23
C LEU A 41 -18.10 -49.54 38.76
N ASN A 42 -17.71 -50.52 39.58
CA ASN A 42 -16.74 -51.56 39.23
C ASN A 42 -17.28 -52.52 38.15
N GLU A 43 -18.56 -52.87 38.21
CA GLU A 43 -19.22 -53.67 37.18
C GLU A 43 -19.33 -52.94 35.86
N LEU A 44 -19.79 -51.71 35.88
CA LEU A 44 -19.83 -50.83 34.70
C LEU A 44 -18.42 -50.60 34.10
N GLN A 45 -17.41 -50.42 34.95
CA GLN A 45 -16.03 -50.31 34.51
C GLN A 45 -15.50 -51.61 33.90
N GLY A 46 -15.95 -52.77 34.43
CA GLY A 46 -15.69 -54.10 33.86
C GLY A 46 -16.34 -54.30 32.50
N GLU A 47 -17.57 -53.81 32.32
CA GLU A 47 -18.29 -53.85 31.05
C GLU A 47 -17.66 -52.89 30.04
N ILE A 48 -17.31 -51.68 30.44
CA ILE A 48 -16.58 -50.71 29.61
C ILE A 48 -15.26 -51.33 29.14
N ASN A 49 -14.47 -51.96 30.01
CA ASN A 49 -13.21 -52.59 29.63
C ASN A 49 -13.41 -53.79 28.67
N LYS A 50 -14.54 -54.51 28.77
CA LYS A 50 -14.90 -55.57 27.79
C LYS A 50 -15.28 -54.98 26.44
N LEU A 51 -16.03 -53.88 26.42
CA LEU A 51 -16.43 -53.16 25.20
C LEU A 51 -15.23 -52.44 24.54
N GLU A 52 -14.32 -51.90 25.34
CA GLU A 52 -13.06 -51.28 24.81
C GLU A 52 -12.13 -52.29 24.14
N LYS A 53 -12.19 -53.61 24.52
CA LYS A 53 -11.47 -54.66 23.79
C LYS A 53 -12.05 -54.96 22.39
N THR A 54 -13.25 -54.50 22.11
CA THR A 54 -13.96 -54.68 20.83
C THR A 54 -14.13 -53.33 20.09
N VAL A 55 -13.31 -52.32 20.41
CA VAL A 55 -13.34 -51.06 19.64
C VAL A 55 -13.00 -51.37 18.19
N ASP A 56 -14.00 -51.31 17.36
CA ASP A 56 -13.87 -51.42 15.92
C ASP A 56 -12.90 -50.34 15.42
N ILE A 57 -11.77 -50.74 14.85
CA ILE A 57 -10.73 -49.85 14.35
C ILE A 57 -11.32 -48.85 13.35
N SER A 58 -12.45 -49.14 12.73
CA SER A 58 -13.18 -48.25 11.82
C SER A 58 -13.76 -47.01 12.51
N SER A 59 -14.00 -47.07 13.83
CA SER A 59 -14.56 -45.94 14.60
C SER A 59 -13.52 -44.94 15.07
N ILE A 60 -12.22 -45.24 14.95
CA ILE A 60 -11.13 -44.34 15.36
C ILE A 60 -10.97 -43.19 14.34
N PRO A 61 -11.07 -41.91 14.77
CA PRO A 61 -10.94 -40.80 13.88
C PRO A 61 -9.64 -40.82 13.07
N LEU A 62 -9.73 -40.61 11.77
CA LEU A 62 -8.59 -40.53 10.86
C LEU A 62 -8.06 -39.09 10.78
N VAL A 63 -6.81 -38.91 11.12
CA VAL A 63 -6.14 -37.62 11.05
C VAL A 63 -4.89 -37.66 10.17
N THR A 64 -4.44 -36.49 9.71
CA THR A 64 -3.13 -36.37 9.11
C THR A 64 -2.21 -35.69 10.11
N LEU A 65 -1.04 -36.28 10.33
CA LEU A 65 -0.01 -35.70 11.17
C LEU A 65 1.01 -34.96 10.29
N GLY A 66 1.52 -33.86 10.80
CA GLY A 66 2.68 -33.14 10.27
C GLY A 66 3.68 -32.91 11.39
N LYS A 67 4.91 -32.66 11.05
CA LYS A 67 5.94 -32.27 12.03
C LYS A 67 5.87 -30.77 12.25
N LEU A 68 6.00 -30.36 13.49
CA LEU A 68 6.20 -28.96 13.83
C LEU A 68 7.61 -28.57 13.45
N GLU A 69 7.78 -27.77 12.41
CA GLU A 69 9.07 -27.37 11.84
C GLU A 69 9.20 -25.86 11.81
N GLU A 70 10.43 -25.39 12.00
CA GLU A 70 10.77 -24.02 11.71
C GLU A 70 11.03 -23.87 10.21
N LYS A 71 10.32 -22.95 9.57
CA LYS A 71 10.46 -22.62 8.15
C LYS A 71 10.42 -21.12 7.95
N GLU A 72 10.89 -20.67 6.82
CA GLU A 72 10.73 -19.28 6.41
C GLU A 72 9.24 -18.97 6.20
N PHE A 73 8.74 -17.94 6.89
CA PHE A 73 7.41 -17.37 6.68
C PHE A 73 7.54 -16.05 5.94
N VAL A 74 6.85 -15.95 4.81
CA VAL A 74 6.84 -14.74 3.99
C VAL A 74 5.37 -14.34 3.80
N HIS A 75 5.01 -13.20 4.36
CA HIS A 75 3.70 -12.58 4.13
C HIS A 75 3.84 -11.51 3.05
N LYS A 76 2.93 -11.52 2.09
CA LYS A 76 2.90 -10.56 0.99
C LYS A 76 1.56 -9.83 0.97
N ILE A 77 1.62 -8.55 0.69
CA ILE A 77 0.46 -7.70 0.46
C ILE A 77 0.36 -7.47 -1.02
N SER A 78 -0.81 -7.74 -1.61
CA SER A 78 -1.11 -7.33 -2.98
C SER A 78 -1.92 -6.05 -2.96
N VAL A 79 -1.47 -5.04 -3.70
CA VAL A 79 -2.13 -3.74 -3.81
C VAL A 79 -2.01 -3.20 -5.22
N GLN A 80 -3.03 -2.49 -5.67
CA GLN A 80 -2.98 -1.75 -6.93
C GLN A 80 -2.30 -0.41 -6.73
N GLY A 81 -1.51 -0.02 -7.71
CA GLY A 81 -0.83 1.26 -7.79
C GLY A 81 -0.88 1.83 -9.20
N ASN A 82 -0.39 3.05 -9.32
CA ASN A 82 -0.32 3.77 -10.60
C ASN A 82 1.11 4.14 -10.92
N VAL A 83 1.41 4.15 -12.21
CA VAL A 83 2.64 4.73 -12.75
C VAL A 83 2.45 6.23 -12.86
N GLU A 84 3.29 7.01 -12.22
CA GLU A 84 3.27 8.47 -12.22
C GLU A 84 4.61 9.02 -12.72
N THR A 85 4.62 10.27 -13.12
CA THR A 85 5.85 11.03 -13.40
C THR A 85 5.76 12.40 -12.74
N ASP A 86 6.87 12.86 -12.17
CA ASP A 86 6.96 14.18 -11.55
C ASP A 86 7.09 15.30 -12.60
N GLN A 87 7.39 14.93 -13.85
CA GLN A 87 7.63 15.86 -14.96
C GLN A 87 6.58 15.65 -16.06
N ASP A 88 5.40 16.16 -15.80
CA ASP A 88 4.27 16.27 -16.72
C ASP A 88 3.80 17.73 -16.71
N ALA A 89 3.98 18.43 -17.79
CA ALA A 89 3.63 19.85 -17.87
C ALA A 89 2.87 20.21 -19.15
N ILE A 90 1.76 20.88 -18.95
CA ILE A 90 1.08 21.62 -20.01
C ILE A 90 1.77 22.99 -20.10
N ILE A 91 2.37 23.29 -21.24
CA ILE A 91 3.10 24.52 -21.47
C ILE A 91 2.17 25.51 -22.13
N ASN A 92 2.05 26.68 -21.53
CA ASN A 92 1.30 27.81 -22.05
C ASN A 92 2.26 28.82 -22.67
N ALA A 93 1.76 29.68 -23.52
CA ALA A 93 2.51 30.83 -24.02
C ALA A 93 2.75 31.84 -22.88
N GLU A 94 3.95 32.39 -22.75
CA GLU A 94 4.19 33.49 -21.80
C GLU A 94 3.76 34.87 -22.41
N LEU A 95 3.74 34.95 -23.74
CA LEU A 95 3.28 36.12 -24.49
C LEU A 95 2.10 35.73 -25.38
N GLY A 96 1.14 36.66 -25.50
CA GLY A 96 0.10 36.56 -26.53
C GLY A 96 0.68 36.95 -27.92
N GLY A 97 0.33 36.16 -28.93
CA GLY A 97 0.75 36.44 -30.31
C GLY A 97 0.41 35.31 -31.26
N LEU A 98 0.63 35.54 -32.54
CA LEU A 98 0.40 34.54 -33.59
C LEU A 98 1.46 33.45 -33.53
N VAL A 99 1.06 32.17 -33.52
CA VAL A 99 1.98 31.03 -33.65
C VAL A 99 2.59 31.05 -35.05
N SER A 100 3.87 31.40 -35.13
CA SER A 100 4.58 31.51 -36.42
C SER A 100 5.06 30.13 -36.89
N THR A 101 5.64 29.33 -36.00
CA THR A 101 6.20 28.01 -36.35
C THR A 101 6.11 27.08 -35.18
N ILE A 102 5.77 25.82 -35.46
CA ILE A 102 5.86 24.71 -34.51
C ILE A 102 7.04 23.85 -34.97
N HIS A 103 8.01 23.64 -34.08
CA HIS A 103 9.30 23.00 -34.42
C HIS A 103 9.31 21.49 -34.11
N VAL A 104 8.26 20.97 -33.53
CA VAL A 104 8.14 19.58 -33.04
C VAL A 104 6.82 18.95 -33.46
N ASN A 105 6.77 17.62 -33.44
CA ASN A 105 5.55 16.85 -33.69
C ASN A 105 5.18 16.07 -32.42
N GLU A 106 3.94 15.61 -32.34
CA GLU A 106 3.51 14.67 -31.30
C GLU A 106 4.31 13.38 -31.41
N GLY A 107 4.81 12.87 -30.27
CA GLY A 107 5.69 11.71 -30.17
C GLY A 107 7.20 12.03 -30.26
N ASP A 108 7.60 13.26 -30.63
CA ASP A 108 9.00 13.64 -30.69
C ASP A 108 9.63 13.70 -29.30
N ARG A 109 10.89 13.25 -29.22
CA ARG A 109 11.73 13.46 -28.02
C ARG A 109 12.37 14.82 -28.06
N VAL A 110 12.31 15.51 -26.93
CA VAL A 110 12.90 16.86 -26.78
C VAL A 110 13.83 16.91 -25.58
N GLU A 111 14.84 17.77 -25.68
CA GLU A 111 15.76 18.04 -24.58
C GLU A 111 15.39 19.34 -23.88
N LYS A 112 15.75 19.46 -22.59
CA LYS A 112 15.56 20.70 -21.83
C LYS A 112 16.19 21.90 -22.56
N GLY A 113 15.39 22.96 -22.73
CA GLY A 113 15.83 24.17 -23.45
C GLY A 113 15.67 24.11 -24.95
N GLN A 114 15.22 23.01 -25.53
CA GLN A 114 14.93 22.93 -26.97
C GLN A 114 13.74 23.81 -27.33
N SER A 115 13.84 24.52 -28.48
CA SER A 115 12.74 25.33 -29.01
C SER A 115 11.59 24.42 -29.49
N LEU A 116 10.39 24.68 -29.00
CA LEU A 116 9.18 23.92 -29.33
C LEU A 116 8.25 24.67 -30.26
N VAL A 117 7.96 25.93 -29.92
CA VAL A 117 7.04 26.77 -30.67
C VAL A 117 7.59 28.22 -30.70
N SER A 118 7.49 28.88 -31.83
CA SER A 118 7.79 30.28 -31.98
C SER A 118 6.51 31.10 -32.17
N ILE A 119 6.41 32.19 -31.41
CA ILE A 119 5.36 33.20 -31.54
C ILE A 119 5.93 34.38 -32.35
N ASP A 120 5.12 35.03 -33.15
CA ASP A 120 5.51 36.19 -33.92
C ASP A 120 5.97 37.34 -32.98
N ALA A 121 7.23 37.69 -33.07
CA ALA A 121 7.86 38.77 -32.32
C ALA A 121 8.20 39.98 -33.19
N SER A 122 7.61 40.12 -34.39
CA SER A 122 7.95 41.17 -35.35
C SER A 122 7.80 42.57 -34.76
N MET A 123 6.75 42.86 -34.02
CA MET A 123 6.54 44.13 -33.32
C MET A 123 7.60 44.40 -32.25
N ILE A 124 7.96 43.38 -31.46
CA ILE A 124 9.00 43.49 -30.43
C ILE A 124 10.35 43.75 -31.09
N ASN A 125 10.67 43.04 -32.18
CA ASN A 125 11.90 43.23 -32.94
C ASN A 125 12.00 44.66 -33.57
N ALA A 126 10.89 45.20 -34.05
CA ALA A 126 10.82 46.58 -34.54
C ALA A 126 11.12 47.60 -33.42
N SER A 127 10.51 47.41 -32.25
CA SER A 127 10.74 48.26 -31.07
C SER A 127 12.18 48.14 -30.53
N ILE A 128 12.80 46.99 -30.56
CA ILE A 128 14.20 46.77 -30.20
C ILE A 128 15.09 47.56 -31.17
N LYS A 129 14.84 47.47 -32.47
CA LYS A 129 15.63 48.18 -33.49
C LYS A 129 15.54 49.71 -33.34
N GLU A 130 14.34 50.21 -33.05
CA GLU A 130 14.14 51.65 -32.79
C GLU A 130 14.93 52.07 -31.54
N LEU A 131 14.78 51.35 -30.44
CA LEU A 131 15.45 51.66 -29.16
C LEU A 131 16.98 51.55 -29.29
N GLN A 132 17.48 50.61 -30.09
CA GLN A 132 18.89 50.46 -30.39
C GLN A 132 19.45 51.71 -31.07
N THR A 133 18.72 52.29 -32.06
CA THR A 133 19.10 53.51 -32.73
C THR A 133 19.15 54.66 -31.74
N GLN A 134 18.20 54.77 -30.83
CA GLN A 134 18.23 55.85 -29.82
C GLN A 134 19.41 55.68 -28.84
N LEU A 135 19.71 54.42 -28.45
CA LEU A 135 20.83 54.07 -27.58
C LEU A 135 22.18 54.43 -28.26
N ASP A 136 22.33 54.13 -29.53
CA ASP A 136 23.53 54.44 -30.30
C ASP A 136 23.79 55.99 -30.35
N TYR A 137 22.71 56.73 -30.51
CA TYR A 137 22.80 58.19 -30.45
C TYR A 137 23.16 58.72 -29.05
N ALA A 138 22.54 58.18 -28.03
CA ALA A 138 22.82 58.51 -26.61
C ALA A 138 24.28 58.17 -26.25
N ASN A 139 24.78 57.01 -26.66
CA ASN A 139 26.20 56.65 -26.49
C ASN A 139 27.14 57.59 -27.20
N TYR A 140 26.80 58.08 -28.42
CA TYR A 140 27.58 59.10 -29.13
C TYR A 140 27.63 60.39 -28.31
N LEU A 141 26.49 60.84 -27.77
CA LEU A 141 26.47 62.08 -26.95
C LEU A 141 27.26 61.88 -25.64
N LEU A 142 27.13 60.76 -24.96
CA LEU A 142 27.89 60.45 -23.75
C LEU A 142 29.42 60.56 -24.06
N LYS A 143 29.86 59.90 -25.14
CA LYS A 143 31.25 59.93 -25.56
C LYS A 143 31.74 61.35 -25.79
N LYS A 144 30.90 62.21 -26.35
CA LYS A 144 31.25 63.65 -26.54
C LYS A 144 31.38 64.40 -25.21
N GLN A 145 30.51 64.11 -24.24
CA GLN A 145 30.60 64.66 -22.87
C GLN A 145 31.84 64.18 -22.13
N GLU A 146 32.21 62.89 -22.29
CA GLU A 146 33.48 62.36 -21.76
C GLU A 146 34.71 63.07 -22.34
N GLU A 147 34.76 63.31 -23.68
CA GLU A 147 35.81 64.01 -24.32
C GLU A 147 35.93 65.47 -23.81
N LEU A 148 34.79 66.14 -23.57
CA LEU A 148 34.75 67.54 -23.03
C LEU A 148 35.18 67.52 -21.56
N LYS A 149 34.73 66.63 -20.78
CA LYS A 149 35.11 66.46 -19.34
C LYS A 149 36.61 66.20 -19.20
N SER A 150 37.18 65.33 -20.02
CA SER A 150 38.63 65.02 -20.02
C SER A 150 39.50 66.21 -20.34
N ARG A 151 38.94 67.25 -21.02
CA ARG A 151 39.61 68.54 -21.34
C ARG A 151 39.28 69.65 -20.33
N ASN A 152 38.56 69.30 -19.20
CA ASN A 152 38.09 70.30 -18.22
C ASN A 152 37.20 71.41 -18.79
N ILE A 153 36.45 71.17 -19.89
CA ILE A 153 35.57 72.15 -20.55
C ILE A 153 34.09 71.82 -20.33
N GLY A 154 33.74 70.54 -19.87
CA GLY A 154 32.40 70.09 -19.76
C GLY A 154 31.80 70.29 -18.36
N SER A 155 30.46 70.35 -18.28
CA SER A 155 29.69 70.33 -17.04
C SER A 155 29.55 68.90 -16.53
N GLU A 156 29.81 68.64 -15.21
CA GLU A 156 29.55 67.37 -14.55
C GLU A 156 28.08 66.99 -14.69
N PHE A 157 27.18 67.95 -14.57
CA PHE A 157 25.74 67.72 -14.69
C PHE A 157 25.35 67.21 -16.08
N ASP A 158 25.98 67.77 -17.19
CA ASP A 158 25.68 67.32 -18.56
C ASP A 158 26.23 65.91 -18.80
N TYR A 159 27.39 65.58 -18.25
CA TYR A 159 27.94 64.21 -18.30
C TYR A 159 27.04 63.19 -17.57
N GLU A 160 26.68 63.51 -16.31
CA GLU A 160 25.81 62.65 -15.54
C GLU A 160 24.42 62.49 -16.19
N GLY A 161 23.86 63.52 -16.78
CA GLY A 161 22.63 63.51 -17.58
C GLY A 161 22.73 62.57 -18.77
N ALA A 162 23.82 62.65 -19.53
CA ALA A 162 24.06 61.74 -20.67
C ALA A 162 24.25 60.27 -20.23
N LEU A 163 24.98 60.06 -19.13
CA LEU A 163 25.18 58.73 -18.56
C LEU A 163 23.85 58.14 -18.12
N ASN A 164 23.01 58.87 -17.38
CA ASN A 164 21.71 58.45 -16.95
C ASN A 164 20.79 58.13 -18.13
N GLN A 165 20.84 58.90 -19.22
CA GLN A 165 20.06 58.60 -20.43
C GLN A 165 20.49 57.30 -21.09
N VAL A 166 21.78 56.97 -21.19
CA VAL A 166 22.31 55.73 -21.72
C VAL A 166 21.85 54.57 -20.85
N ASN A 167 21.96 54.68 -19.52
CA ASN A 167 21.54 53.61 -18.58
C ASN A 167 20.04 53.36 -18.66
N SER A 168 19.22 54.38 -18.77
CA SER A 168 17.78 54.27 -18.97
C SER A 168 17.41 53.51 -20.24
N LEU A 169 18.04 53.88 -21.37
CA LEU A 169 17.80 53.20 -22.65
C LEU A 169 18.29 51.76 -22.65
N LYS A 170 19.45 51.47 -22.03
CA LYS A 170 19.93 50.08 -21.83
C LYS A 170 18.94 49.25 -21.04
N SER A 171 18.37 49.77 -19.95
CA SER A 171 17.39 49.10 -19.15
C SER A 171 16.11 48.78 -19.93
N LYS A 172 15.63 49.72 -20.74
CA LYS A 172 14.47 49.51 -21.63
C LYS A 172 14.76 48.44 -22.69
N LEU A 173 15.95 48.47 -23.29
CA LEU A 173 16.38 47.49 -24.28
C LEU A 173 16.39 46.07 -23.68
N ASN A 174 16.99 45.92 -22.51
CA ASN A 174 17.00 44.64 -21.81
C ASN A 174 15.58 44.11 -21.54
N THR A 175 14.63 44.97 -21.16
CA THR A 175 13.22 44.59 -20.98
C THR A 175 12.59 44.04 -22.25
N LEU A 176 12.83 44.72 -23.41
CA LEU A 176 12.31 44.26 -24.70
C LEU A 176 12.97 42.95 -25.15
N GLU A 177 14.27 42.75 -24.87
CA GLU A 177 14.98 41.51 -25.18
C GLU A 177 14.46 40.33 -24.34
N LEU A 178 14.17 40.56 -23.05
CA LEU A 178 13.47 39.58 -22.21
C LEU A 178 12.08 39.21 -22.74
N GLN A 179 11.31 40.22 -23.18
CA GLN A 179 10.01 39.95 -23.82
C GLN A 179 10.19 39.15 -25.12
N ARG A 180 11.18 39.50 -25.96
CA ARG A 180 11.49 38.75 -27.18
C ARG A 180 11.85 37.30 -26.89
N SER A 181 12.66 37.06 -25.87
CA SER A 181 13.03 35.66 -25.48
C SER A 181 11.82 34.81 -25.13
N LYS A 182 10.77 35.40 -24.54
CA LYS A 182 9.52 34.73 -24.20
C LYS A 182 8.62 34.40 -25.41
N ALA A 183 8.94 34.96 -26.59
CA ALA A 183 8.26 34.60 -27.83
C ALA A 183 8.67 33.22 -28.36
N THR A 184 9.72 32.63 -27.82
CA THR A 184 10.13 31.26 -28.11
C THR A 184 9.82 30.38 -26.90
N ILE A 185 8.92 29.43 -27.08
CA ILE A 185 8.55 28.47 -26.06
C ILE A 185 9.56 27.33 -26.05
N LEU A 186 10.21 27.11 -24.89
CA LEU A 186 11.26 26.13 -24.71
C LEU A 186 10.76 24.96 -23.83
N ALA A 187 11.35 23.80 -24.03
CA ALA A 187 11.09 22.65 -23.17
C ALA A 187 11.65 22.86 -21.73
N PRO A 188 10.84 22.79 -20.68
CA PRO A 188 11.30 23.00 -19.30
C PRO A 188 12.15 21.84 -18.77
N PHE A 189 11.96 20.66 -19.33
CA PHE A 189 12.69 19.42 -19.03
C PHE A 189 12.74 18.54 -20.27
N SER A 190 13.59 17.52 -20.26
CA SER A 190 13.67 16.53 -21.35
C SER A 190 12.54 15.52 -21.24
N GLY A 191 11.87 15.23 -22.36
CA GLY A 191 10.71 14.35 -22.39
C GLY A 191 10.24 14.04 -23.80
N VAL A 192 8.97 13.69 -23.89
CA VAL A 192 8.26 13.41 -25.15
C VAL A 192 7.10 14.38 -25.28
N ILE A 193 6.87 14.88 -26.47
CA ILE A 193 5.68 15.68 -26.78
C ILE A 193 4.47 14.74 -26.80
N ASP A 194 3.58 14.91 -25.84
CA ASP A 194 2.36 14.09 -25.75
C ASP A 194 1.27 14.63 -26.70
N GLN A 195 1.01 15.93 -26.64
CA GLN A 195 -0.03 16.56 -27.41
C GLN A 195 0.33 18.01 -27.77
N ILE A 196 -0.06 18.46 -28.97
CA ILE A 196 0.07 19.83 -29.44
C ILE A 196 -1.33 20.44 -29.62
N PHE A 197 -1.69 21.41 -28.78
CA PHE A 197 -3.00 22.08 -28.81
C PHE A 197 -3.01 23.25 -29.78
N ALA A 198 -1.88 23.95 -29.91
CA ALA A 198 -1.77 25.12 -30.79
C ALA A 198 -1.60 24.72 -32.26
N LYS A 199 -2.09 25.56 -33.14
CA LYS A 199 -1.89 25.40 -34.60
C LYS A 199 -1.15 26.59 -35.15
N GLN A 200 -0.30 26.38 -36.15
CA GLN A 200 0.37 27.47 -36.86
C GLN A 200 -0.68 28.43 -37.45
N GLY A 201 -0.46 29.73 -37.29
CA GLY A 201 -1.41 30.77 -37.70
C GLY A 201 -2.52 31.05 -36.68
N GLN A 202 -2.57 30.35 -35.55
CA GLN A 202 -3.53 30.56 -34.46
C GLN A 202 -2.94 31.54 -33.42
N MET A 203 -3.81 32.32 -32.77
CA MET A 203 -3.40 33.19 -31.67
C MET A 203 -3.15 32.34 -30.41
N ALA A 204 -1.94 32.39 -29.89
CA ALA A 204 -1.62 31.85 -28.56
C ALA A 204 -1.87 32.91 -27.49
N SER A 205 -2.26 32.48 -26.31
CA SER A 205 -2.49 33.34 -25.14
C SER A 205 -1.90 32.72 -23.86
N PRO A 206 -1.55 33.56 -22.86
CA PRO A 206 -1.01 33.04 -21.58
C PRO A 206 -1.93 32.08 -20.82
N GLN A 207 -3.22 32.08 -21.12
CA GLN A 207 -4.21 31.21 -20.47
C GLN A 207 -4.53 29.98 -21.29
N GLY A 208 -4.06 29.88 -22.53
CA GLY A 208 -4.34 28.75 -23.42
C GLY A 208 -3.17 27.77 -23.49
N PRO A 209 -3.46 26.45 -23.46
CA PRO A 209 -2.42 25.44 -23.61
C PRO A 209 -1.83 25.48 -25.03
N VAL A 210 -0.51 25.35 -25.13
CA VAL A 210 0.21 25.26 -26.41
C VAL A 210 0.57 23.82 -26.72
N LEU A 211 1.20 23.14 -25.81
CA LEU A 211 1.54 21.72 -25.93
C LEU A 211 1.78 21.09 -24.55
N ARG A 212 1.83 19.75 -24.51
CA ARG A 212 2.15 18.98 -23.31
C ARG A 212 3.45 18.21 -23.51
N VAL A 213 4.34 18.32 -22.53
CA VAL A 213 5.59 17.55 -22.46
C VAL A 213 5.54 16.63 -21.26
N VAL A 214 5.88 15.36 -21.47
CA VAL A 214 5.86 14.32 -20.42
C VAL A 214 7.21 13.63 -20.38
N ASN A 215 7.81 13.53 -19.21
CA ASN A 215 8.98 12.69 -19.03
C ASN A 215 8.53 11.23 -18.78
N THR A 216 8.94 10.35 -19.68
CA THR A 216 8.68 8.92 -19.59
C THR A 216 9.89 8.11 -19.14
N SER A 217 11.05 8.75 -18.93
CA SER A 217 12.29 8.07 -18.54
C SER A 217 12.36 7.80 -17.04
N ASP A 218 12.00 8.79 -16.24
CA ASP A 218 11.97 8.66 -14.78
C ASP A 218 10.51 8.60 -14.33
N ILE A 219 10.12 7.45 -13.84
CA ILE A 219 8.76 7.18 -13.41
C ILE A 219 8.73 6.73 -11.95
N THR A 220 7.64 7.00 -11.29
CA THR A 220 7.37 6.59 -9.92
C THR A 220 6.12 5.75 -9.89
N ILE A 221 6.20 4.58 -9.27
CA ILE A 221 5.04 3.75 -9.00
C ILE A 221 4.54 4.13 -7.62
N SER A 222 3.31 4.60 -7.53
CA SER A 222 2.64 4.95 -6.27
C SER A 222 1.56 3.94 -5.93
N ALA A 223 1.43 3.61 -4.65
CA ALA A 223 0.35 2.78 -4.14
C ALA A 223 -0.05 3.25 -2.73
N ASP A 224 -1.34 3.09 -2.40
CA ASP A 224 -1.88 3.45 -1.12
C ASP A 224 -2.13 2.19 -0.28
N LEU A 225 -1.42 2.05 0.84
CA LEU A 225 -1.43 0.90 1.74
C LEU A 225 -2.24 1.19 2.99
N SER A 226 -2.96 0.17 3.49
CA SER A 226 -3.70 0.29 4.76
C SER A 226 -2.76 0.57 5.94
N GLU A 227 -3.18 1.47 6.84
CA GLU A 227 -2.49 1.85 8.08
C GLU A 227 -1.96 0.66 8.89
N LYS A 228 -2.66 -0.47 8.90
CA LYS A 228 -2.26 -1.69 9.62
C LYS A 228 -0.87 -2.20 9.25
N HIS A 229 -0.40 -1.94 8.02
CA HIS A 229 0.90 -2.39 7.51
C HIS A 229 2.03 -1.38 7.75
N MET A 230 1.71 -0.18 8.27
CA MET A 230 2.68 0.91 8.41
C MET A 230 3.90 0.54 9.26
N LYS A 231 3.71 -0.34 10.26
CA LYS A 231 4.80 -0.78 11.14
C LYS A 231 5.86 -1.61 10.40
N ASN A 232 5.47 -2.32 9.35
CA ASN A 232 6.32 -3.30 8.68
C ASN A 232 6.89 -2.78 7.36
N ILE A 233 6.38 -1.66 6.83
CA ILE A 233 6.78 -1.10 5.55
C ILE A 233 7.75 0.05 5.75
N HIS A 234 8.94 -0.08 5.16
CA HIS A 234 10.02 0.90 5.29
C HIS A 234 10.66 1.20 3.93
N VAL A 235 11.38 2.30 3.86
CA VAL A 235 12.24 2.58 2.70
C VAL A 235 13.23 1.43 2.53
N GLY A 236 13.34 0.92 1.30
CA GLY A 236 14.17 -0.25 0.99
C GLY A 236 13.43 -1.59 1.01
N THR A 237 12.17 -1.66 1.46
CA THR A 237 11.34 -2.86 1.36
C THR A 237 11.23 -3.30 -0.11
N VAL A 238 11.44 -4.59 -0.37
CA VAL A 238 11.39 -5.17 -1.71
C VAL A 238 9.94 -5.31 -2.16
N VAL A 239 9.69 -4.88 -3.39
CA VAL A 239 8.38 -4.93 -4.04
C VAL A 239 8.54 -5.59 -5.39
N SER A 240 7.71 -6.57 -5.68
CA SER A 240 7.53 -7.11 -7.03
C SER A 240 6.37 -6.39 -7.70
N VAL A 241 6.63 -5.74 -8.83
CA VAL A 241 5.61 -5.00 -9.58
C VAL A 241 5.31 -5.75 -10.87
N SER A 242 4.06 -6.01 -11.10
CA SER A 242 3.54 -6.57 -12.35
C SER A 242 2.55 -5.60 -13.01
N PHE A 243 2.41 -5.74 -14.31
CA PHE A 243 1.52 -4.89 -15.11
C PHE A 243 0.53 -5.79 -15.84
N PRO A 244 -0.79 -5.69 -15.60
CA PRO A 244 -1.79 -6.59 -16.18
C PRO A 244 -1.74 -6.65 -17.70
N ASN A 245 -1.35 -5.55 -18.35
CA ASN A 245 -1.24 -5.45 -19.79
C ASN A 245 0.09 -6.00 -20.36
N PHE A 246 1.07 -6.31 -19.50
CA PHE A 246 2.38 -6.84 -19.85
C PHE A 246 2.66 -8.07 -18.97
N ARG A 247 1.91 -9.16 -19.22
CA ARG A 247 1.81 -10.34 -18.33
C ARG A 247 3.13 -10.97 -17.90
N ASP A 248 4.20 -10.78 -18.67
CA ASP A 248 5.50 -11.41 -18.40
C ASP A 248 6.53 -10.44 -17.77
N THR A 249 6.12 -9.20 -17.48
CA THR A 249 7.04 -8.20 -16.95
C THR A 249 6.83 -8.05 -15.45
N VAL A 250 7.61 -8.79 -14.66
CA VAL A 250 7.71 -8.59 -13.22
C VAL A 250 9.02 -7.87 -12.92
N ILE A 251 8.93 -6.69 -12.31
CA ILE A 251 10.07 -5.86 -11.98
C ILE A 251 10.25 -5.87 -10.45
N GLY A 252 11.39 -6.37 -9.98
CA GLY A 252 11.78 -6.26 -8.57
C GLY A 252 12.37 -4.87 -8.31
N ILE A 253 11.72 -4.08 -7.47
CA ILE A 253 12.17 -2.74 -7.07
C ILE A 253 12.11 -2.58 -5.56
N LYS A 254 12.61 -1.46 -5.05
CA LYS A 254 12.57 -1.14 -3.63
C LYS A 254 11.72 0.12 -3.42
N ILE A 255 11.00 0.15 -2.31
CA ILE A 255 10.30 1.36 -1.86
C ILE A 255 11.33 2.48 -1.68
N SER A 256 11.12 3.59 -2.36
CA SER A 256 11.96 4.79 -2.30
C SER A 256 11.48 5.78 -1.25
N SER A 257 10.16 5.82 -0.99
CA SER A 257 9.57 6.69 0.02
C SER A 257 8.32 6.07 0.65
N VAL A 258 8.11 6.37 1.93
CA VAL A 258 6.92 6.02 2.70
C VAL A 258 6.37 7.30 3.29
N ALA A 259 5.13 7.63 2.98
CA ALA A 259 4.48 8.83 3.51
C ALA A 259 4.34 8.74 5.03
N LYS A 260 4.58 9.86 5.71
CA LYS A 260 4.36 10.02 7.16
C LYS A 260 2.97 10.57 7.50
N TYR A 261 2.10 10.63 6.53
CA TYR A 261 0.73 11.09 6.64
C TYR A 261 -0.23 9.96 6.27
N ILE A 262 -1.25 9.77 7.09
CA ILE A 262 -2.33 8.81 6.85
C ILE A 262 -3.54 9.61 6.38
N ASP A 263 -4.07 9.25 5.22
CA ASP A 263 -5.31 9.83 4.73
C ASP A 263 -6.47 9.40 5.64
N PRO A 264 -7.15 10.35 6.29
CA PRO A 264 -8.23 10.04 7.24
C PRO A 264 -9.48 9.46 6.57
N THR A 265 -9.64 9.64 5.26
CA THR A 265 -10.83 9.21 4.51
C THR A 265 -10.87 7.71 4.31
N ASN A 266 -9.71 7.13 3.95
CA ASN A 266 -9.59 5.71 3.60
C ASN A 266 -8.62 4.94 4.53
N ARG A 267 -7.97 5.62 5.49
CA ARG A 267 -7.00 5.04 6.41
C ARG A 267 -5.83 4.37 5.70
N THR A 268 -5.30 5.04 4.68
CA THR A 268 -4.14 4.59 3.92
C THR A 268 -2.97 5.55 4.04
N PHE A 269 -1.77 5.04 3.80
CA PHE A 269 -0.55 5.83 3.61
C PHE A 269 0.06 5.49 2.26
N ARG A 270 0.65 6.48 1.61
CA ARG A 270 1.25 6.34 0.29
C ARG A 270 2.66 5.81 0.36
N VAL A 271 2.97 4.85 -0.48
CA VAL A 271 4.33 4.38 -0.75
C VAL A 271 4.67 4.64 -2.20
N THR A 272 5.94 4.93 -2.45
CA THR A 272 6.43 5.15 -3.81
C THR A 272 7.69 4.34 -4.07
N ALA A 273 7.84 3.91 -5.32
CA ALA A 273 9.03 3.23 -5.80
C ALA A 273 9.43 3.81 -7.17
N THR A 274 10.64 4.32 -7.29
CA THR A 274 11.12 5.02 -8.48
C THR A 274 11.89 4.09 -9.40
N ILE A 275 11.58 4.14 -10.69
CA ILE A 275 12.28 3.44 -11.77
C ILE A 275 12.92 4.50 -12.67
N LYS A 276 14.23 4.42 -12.84
CA LYS A 276 15.00 5.29 -13.73
C LYS A 276 15.29 4.60 -15.06
N ASN A 277 15.49 5.40 -16.12
CA ASN A 277 15.78 4.92 -17.47
C ASN A 277 14.73 3.95 -18.01
N ASN A 278 13.49 4.17 -17.66
CA ASN A 278 12.37 3.41 -18.18
C ASN A 278 12.21 3.59 -19.70
N LYS A 279 11.89 2.50 -20.40
CA LYS A 279 11.68 2.53 -21.87
C LYS A 279 10.31 1.99 -22.30
N ILE A 280 9.56 1.39 -21.38
CA ILE A 280 8.36 0.60 -21.71
C ILE A 280 7.12 1.15 -21.02
N LEU A 281 7.27 1.56 -19.75
CA LEU A 281 6.12 1.98 -18.96
C LEU A 281 5.79 3.44 -19.25
N VAL A 282 4.51 3.74 -19.32
CA VAL A 282 4.01 5.09 -19.52
C VAL A 282 3.20 5.55 -18.31
N PRO A 283 3.17 6.85 -18.00
CA PRO A 283 2.34 7.39 -16.93
C PRO A 283 0.87 6.97 -17.05
N ASN A 284 0.19 6.87 -15.91
CA ASN A 284 -1.19 6.42 -15.74
C ASN A 284 -1.44 4.93 -16.05
N MET A 285 -0.40 4.12 -16.23
CA MET A 285 -0.57 2.67 -16.26
C MET A 285 -0.91 2.13 -14.88
N LEU A 286 -1.81 1.14 -14.86
CA LEU A 286 -2.10 0.37 -13.66
C LEU A 286 -0.93 -0.59 -13.38
N ALA A 287 -0.49 -0.63 -12.13
CA ALA A 287 0.51 -1.55 -11.62
C ALA A 287 -0.09 -2.39 -10.48
N GLU A 288 0.29 -3.65 -10.40
CA GLU A 288 0.01 -4.53 -9.27
C GLU A 288 1.30 -4.74 -8.49
N LEU A 289 1.28 -4.37 -7.21
CA LEU A 289 2.43 -4.44 -6.32
C LEU A 289 2.25 -5.60 -5.34
N GLU A 290 3.19 -6.53 -5.32
CA GLU A 290 3.36 -7.49 -4.23
C GLU A 290 4.49 -7.03 -3.32
N ILE A 291 4.13 -6.64 -2.11
CA ILE A 291 5.06 -6.10 -1.10
C ILE A 291 5.24 -7.13 -0.01
N THR A 292 6.47 -7.54 0.26
CA THR A 292 6.78 -8.40 1.40
C THR A 292 6.84 -7.54 2.66
N ASP A 293 5.82 -7.66 3.52
CA ASP A 293 5.71 -6.87 4.76
C ASP A 293 6.22 -7.63 6.00
N ILE A 294 6.17 -8.97 5.98
CA ILE A 294 6.72 -9.80 7.04
C ILE A 294 7.58 -10.89 6.40
N ARG A 295 8.81 -11.01 6.91
CA ARG A 295 9.72 -12.10 6.57
C ARG A 295 10.42 -12.59 7.83
N GLU A 296 10.14 -13.83 8.21
CA GLU A 296 10.74 -14.47 9.37
C GLU A 296 11.42 -15.78 8.93
N GLU A 297 12.73 -15.85 9.05
CA GLU A 297 13.52 -17.00 8.55
C GLU A 297 13.28 -18.29 9.36
N LYS A 298 12.91 -18.15 10.64
CA LYS A 298 12.70 -19.26 11.57
C LYS A 298 11.38 -19.12 12.29
N ALA A 299 10.29 -19.33 11.57
CA ALA A 299 8.94 -19.29 12.11
C ALA A 299 8.39 -20.72 12.29
N LEU A 300 7.68 -20.97 13.37
CA LEU A 300 6.87 -22.16 13.51
C LEU A 300 5.63 -22.00 12.64
N ILE A 301 5.54 -22.82 11.60
CA ILE A 301 4.45 -22.75 10.61
C ILE A 301 3.62 -24.03 10.67
N ILE A 302 2.31 -23.84 10.70
CA ILE A 302 1.33 -24.92 10.60
C ILE A 302 0.22 -24.52 9.62
N PRO A 303 -0.48 -25.48 9.02
CA PRO A 303 -1.68 -25.16 8.25
C PRO A 303 -2.72 -24.45 9.12
N SER A 304 -3.29 -23.35 8.65
CA SER A 304 -4.27 -22.55 9.42
C SER A 304 -5.49 -23.37 9.87
N VAL A 305 -5.84 -24.41 9.10
CA VAL A 305 -6.94 -25.35 9.43
C VAL A 305 -6.67 -26.21 10.66
N SER A 306 -5.43 -26.27 11.14
CA SER A 306 -5.01 -27.03 12.31
C SER A 306 -5.26 -26.29 13.62
N ILE A 307 -5.48 -24.96 13.54
CA ILE A 307 -5.72 -24.11 14.70
C ILE A 307 -7.21 -24.16 15.05
N LEU A 308 -7.50 -24.50 16.28
CA LEU A 308 -8.84 -24.55 16.85
C LEU A 308 -8.97 -23.49 17.95
N LYS A 309 -10.20 -23.10 18.25
CA LYS A 309 -10.51 -22.20 19.36
C LYS A 309 -11.25 -22.98 20.47
N ASP A 310 -10.84 -22.75 21.70
CA ASP A 310 -11.55 -23.28 22.86
C ASP A 310 -12.77 -22.41 23.24
N TYR A 311 -13.47 -22.79 24.31
CA TYR A 311 -14.61 -22.04 24.82
C TYR A 311 -14.26 -20.64 25.35
N ASN A 312 -12.98 -20.38 25.68
CA ASN A 312 -12.45 -19.09 26.10
C ASN A 312 -11.91 -18.29 24.90
N ASN A 313 -12.16 -18.73 23.66
CA ASN A 313 -11.64 -18.13 22.43
C ASN A 313 -10.10 -18.13 22.34
N GLN A 314 -9.43 -19.08 23.02
CA GLN A 314 -7.98 -19.26 22.95
C GLN A 314 -7.62 -20.25 21.84
N ASP A 315 -6.61 -19.89 21.05
CA ASP A 315 -6.13 -20.73 19.97
C ASP A 315 -5.31 -21.91 20.53
N TYR A 316 -5.56 -23.10 19.97
CA TYR A 316 -4.81 -24.30 20.32
C TYR A 316 -4.66 -25.24 19.12
N ILE A 317 -3.68 -26.12 19.22
CA ILE A 317 -3.44 -27.23 18.30
C ILE A 317 -3.39 -28.54 19.08
N PHE A 318 -3.52 -29.67 18.38
CA PHE A 318 -3.27 -30.97 18.98
C PHE A 318 -1.87 -31.45 18.64
N SER A 319 -1.04 -31.72 19.66
CA SER A 319 0.16 -32.55 19.53
C SER A 319 -0.22 -34.02 19.63
N ALA A 320 0.44 -34.88 18.86
CA ALA A 320 0.15 -36.29 18.78
C ALA A 320 1.34 -37.12 19.31
N VAL A 321 1.13 -37.88 20.33
CA VAL A 321 2.13 -38.77 20.92
C VAL A 321 1.71 -40.20 20.63
N LYS A 322 2.64 -41.06 20.17
CA LYS A 322 2.37 -42.46 19.85
C LYS A 322 1.87 -43.19 21.11
N SER A 323 0.70 -43.79 21.03
CA SER A 323 0.08 -44.57 22.11
C SER A 323 0.44 -46.05 21.99
N GLU A 324 0.50 -46.77 23.12
CA GLU A 324 0.68 -48.23 23.15
C GLU A 324 -0.51 -48.98 22.52
N LYS A 325 -1.66 -48.32 22.34
CA LYS A 325 -2.91 -48.91 21.81
C LYS A 325 -3.09 -48.70 20.28
N ASN A 326 -2.03 -48.83 19.49
CA ASN A 326 -2.08 -48.72 18.01
C ASN A 326 -2.71 -47.42 17.45
N GLY A 327 -2.34 -46.30 18.05
CA GLY A 327 -2.79 -44.98 17.60
C GLY A 327 -1.94 -43.88 18.16
N TYR A 328 -2.47 -42.67 18.13
CA TYR A 328 -1.85 -41.48 18.73
C TYR A 328 -2.80 -40.88 19.75
N SER A 329 -2.30 -40.65 20.96
CA SER A 329 -2.99 -39.84 21.96
C SER A 329 -2.76 -38.37 21.68
N LEU A 330 -3.78 -37.57 21.90
CA LEU A 330 -3.73 -36.11 21.61
C LEU A 330 -3.50 -35.36 22.92
N LYS A 331 -2.69 -34.32 22.82
CA LYS A 331 -2.52 -33.32 23.87
C LYS A 331 -2.80 -31.92 23.29
N LYS A 332 -3.67 -31.18 23.96
CA LYS A 332 -3.98 -29.79 23.61
C LYS A 332 -2.79 -28.89 23.96
N VAL A 333 -2.33 -28.12 23.02
CA VAL A 333 -1.23 -27.16 23.18
C VAL A 333 -1.72 -25.79 22.75
N PHE A 334 -1.70 -24.86 23.68
CA PHE A 334 -2.13 -23.49 23.41
C PHE A 334 -1.07 -22.75 22.63
N VAL A 335 -1.53 -22.00 21.61
CA VAL A 335 -0.69 -21.21 20.71
C VAL A 335 -1.22 -19.77 20.61
N ASN A 336 -0.37 -18.86 20.13
CA ASN A 336 -0.85 -17.59 19.61
C ASN A 336 -0.61 -17.59 18.10
N GLU A 337 -1.66 -17.41 17.31
CA GLU A 337 -1.54 -17.12 15.89
C GLU A 337 -1.04 -15.69 15.73
N ILE A 338 0.13 -15.51 15.11
CA ILE A 338 0.75 -14.18 14.90
C ILE A 338 0.27 -13.61 13.58
N GLU A 339 0.37 -14.40 12.51
CA GLU A 339 -0.02 -13.99 11.17
C GLU A 339 -0.44 -15.20 10.35
N LYS A 340 -1.33 -14.99 9.39
CA LYS A 340 -1.87 -15.99 8.50
C LYS A 340 -1.71 -15.56 7.05
N TYR A 341 -1.14 -16.45 6.23
CA TYR A 341 -0.94 -16.20 4.81
C TYR A 341 -0.96 -17.51 4.01
N ASP A 342 -1.61 -17.51 2.87
CA ASP A 342 -1.69 -18.66 1.93
C ASP A 342 -2.00 -20.01 2.57
N GLY A 343 -2.97 -20.02 3.49
CA GLY A 343 -3.40 -21.23 4.19
C GLY A 343 -2.45 -21.75 5.27
N ALA A 344 -1.33 -21.07 5.51
CA ALA A 344 -0.39 -21.31 6.59
C ALA A 344 -0.50 -20.23 7.67
N SER A 345 -0.28 -20.60 8.93
CA SER A 345 -0.24 -19.66 10.04
C SER A 345 1.11 -19.74 10.75
N MET A 346 1.69 -18.57 10.98
CA MET A 346 2.83 -18.41 11.86
C MET A 346 2.35 -18.36 13.30
N ILE A 347 2.89 -19.21 14.15
CA ILE A 347 2.45 -19.34 15.54
C ILE A 347 3.61 -19.18 16.53
N THR A 348 3.25 -18.83 17.78
CA THR A 348 4.12 -19.00 18.95
C THR A 348 3.46 -19.95 19.92
N LEU A 349 4.27 -20.78 20.55
CA LEU A 349 3.82 -21.73 21.55
C LEU A 349 3.73 -21.07 22.94
N LYS A 350 2.65 -21.29 23.69
CA LYS A 350 2.57 -20.89 25.10
C LYS A 350 3.32 -21.86 26.01
N GLU A 351 3.44 -23.12 25.59
CA GLU A 351 4.21 -24.16 26.28
C GLU A 351 5.35 -24.63 25.36
N LYS A 352 6.51 -24.98 25.93
CA LYS A 352 7.64 -25.51 25.14
C LYS A 352 7.29 -26.87 24.54
N LEU A 353 7.23 -26.92 23.23
CA LEU A 353 7.09 -28.14 22.47
C LEU A 353 8.35 -28.32 21.60
N PRO A 354 9.04 -29.46 21.63
CA PRO A 354 10.22 -29.66 20.80
C PRO A 354 9.91 -29.55 19.31
N VAL A 355 10.81 -28.93 18.56
CA VAL A 355 10.75 -28.94 17.09
C VAL A 355 10.82 -30.39 16.61
N GLY A 356 10.02 -30.76 15.62
CA GLY A 356 9.88 -32.13 15.14
C GLY A 356 8.77 -32.92 15.81
N THR A 357 8.05 -32.35 16.80
CA THR A 357 6.87 -32.98 17.40
C THR A 357 5.77 -33.15 16.35
N ASN A 358 5.12 -34.31 16.37
CA ASN A 358 3.95 -34.55 15.51
C ASN A 358 2.76 -33.74 16.00
N VAL A 359 2.15 -32.98 15.07
CA VAL A 359 0.93 -32.20 15.29
C VAL A 359 -0.15 -32.62 14.30
N VAL A 360 -1.41 -32.51 14.68
CA VAL A 360 -2.52 -32.85 13.78
C VAL A 360 -2.71 -31.67 12.81
N VAL A 361 -2.52 -31.94 11.51
CA VAL A 361 -2.63 -30.92 10.46
C VAL A 361 -3.92 -30.98 9.64
N LYS A 362 -4.61 -32.14 9.64
CA LYS A 362 -5.94 -32.32 9.04
C LYS A 362 -6.77 -33.26 9.85
N GLY A 363 -8.11 -33.15 9.79
CA GLY A 363 -9.04 -34.00 10.53
C GLY A 363 -9.23 -33.53 11.98
N VAL A 364 -8.94 -32.28 12.31
CA VAL A 364 -8.98 -31.71 13.67
C VAL A 364 -10.40 -31.44 14.18
N LYS A 365 -11.40 -31.38 13.30
CA LYS A 365 -12.78 -31.05 13.68
C LYS A 365 -13.45 -32.27 14.31
N GLY A 366 -14.02 -32.08 15.49
CA GLY A 366 -14.79 -33.14 16.20
C GLY A 366 -13.94 -34.09 17.02
N ILE A 367 -12.62 -33.90 17.14
CA ILE A 367 -11.75 -34.68 18.02
C ILE A 367 -11.46 -33.91 19.31
N THR A 368 -11.20 -34.66 20.37
CA THR A 368 -10.90 -34.16 21.72
C THR A 368 -9.58 -34.75 22.24
N GLU A 369 -9.07 -34.26 23.36
CA GLU A 369 -7.88 -34.81 24.03
C GLU A 369 -8.08 -36.28 24.50
N ALA A 370 -9.32 -36.67 24.73
CA ALA A 370 -9.66 -38.04 25.19
C ALA A 370 -9.60 -39.05 24.03
N ASP A 371 -9.59 -38.58 22.78
CA ASP A 371 -9.65 -39.47 21.62
C ASP A 371 -8.27 -40.04 21.28
N ILE A 372 -8.27 -41.33 20.92
CA ILE A 372 -7.16 -41.95 20.21
C ILE A 372 -7.43 -41.77 18.73
N VAL A 373 -6.45 -41.31 17.98
CA VAL A 373 -6.57 -41.08 16.54
C VAL A 373 -5.61 -41.97 15.76
N ARG A 374 -5.98 -42.28 14.52
CA ARG A 374 -5.11 -43.02 13.59
C ARG A 374 -4.67 -42.17 12.43
N THR A 375 -3.53 -42.48 11.86
CA THR A 375 -3.04 -41.89 10.62
C THR A 375 -3.27 -42.86 9.45
N LYS A 376 -3.32 -42.28 8.27
CA LYS A 376 -3.37 -43.03 7.02
C LYS A 376 -2.09 -43.83 6.81
#